data_9a1acd0fad521e53b52681481c897a3d
#
_entry.id   9a1acd0fad521e53b52681481c897a3d
#
_cell.length_a   1.000
_cell.length_b   1.000
_cell.length_c   1.000
_cell.angle_alpha   90.00
_cell.angle_beta   90.00
_cell.angle_gamma   90.00
#
_symmetry.space_group_name_H-M   'P 1'
#
loop_
_entity.id
_entity.type
_entity.pdbx_description
1 polymer ?
#
loop_
_entity_poly.entity_id
_entity_poly.type
_entity_poly.pdbx_seq_one_letter_code
_entity_poly.pdbx_strand_id
1 'polypeptide(L)'
;LAFGGETPPNTAATEEWNVGVALGAWVTGANGNTARGNLAGAGTSTSTLAFGGFSPAFAPPNDDRVRPDTEQWNGSVWAVTNDMNTARNNLAGAGVSNTSALAIGGDDNDGYTETWDGSTWAEANDLNTAREFLAACGTATAALAFGGEPNVADAELWNGTNWTEVNNLNTGRVK
;
A
#
# COMPACT_ATOMS: atom_id res chain seq x y z
N LEU A 1 -1.67 -13.59 0.19
CA LEU A 1 -0.30 -13.20 0.47
C LEU A 1 -0.29 -12.23 1.67
N ALA A 2 0.58 -12.43 2.62
CA ALA A 2 0.85 -11.50 3.70
C ALA A 2 2.35 -11.18 3.72
N PHE A 3 2.73 -9.95 3.97
CA PHE A 3 4.11 -9.51 3.95
C PHE A 3 4.37 -8.34 4.90
N GLY A 4 5.60 -8.25 5.40
CA GLY A 4 6.02 -7.21 6.31
C GLY A 4 5.42 -7.34 7.72
N GLY A 5 5.49 -6.28 8.49
CA GLY A 5 4.90 -6.19 9.82
C GLY A 5 5.76 -5.42 10.82
N GLU A 6 5.12 -4.99 11.91
CA GLU A 6 5.70 -4.21 12.99
C GLU A 6 6.10 -5.05 14.21
N THR A 7 6.70 -6.17 14.04
CA THR A 7 7.42 -6.81 15.17
C THR A 7 8.85 -6.29 15.18
N PRO A 8 9.33 -5.63 16.24
CA PRO A 8 10.72 -5.17 16.29
C PRO A 8 11.73 -6.32 16.29
N PRO A 9 12.70 -6.31 15.33
CA PRO A 9 12.79 -5.42 14.19
C PRO A 9 11.74 -5.72 13.12
N ASN A 10 11.32 -4.72 12.31
CA ASN A 10 10.44 -4.93 11.17
C ASN A 10 10.91 -6.08 10.30
N THR A 11 9.99 -6.86 9.79
CA THR A 11 10.31 -8.06 9.00
C THR A 11 10.02 -7.87 7.52
N ALA A 12 10.82 -8.50 6.67
CA ALA A 12 10.55 -8.65 5.24
C ALA A 12 9.90 -10.02 4.93
N ALA A 13 9.47 -10.76 5.94
CA ALA A 13 8.89 -12.07 5.76
C ALA A 13 7.61 -12.00 4.90
N THR A 14 7.45 -12.98 4.05
CA THR A 14 6.27 -13.18 3.22
C THR A 14 5.68 -14.56 3.49
N GLU A 15 4.38 -14.62 3.63
CA GLU A 15 3.64 -15.86 3.80
C GLU A 15 2.53 -15.97 2.75
N GLU A 16 2.32 -17.16 2.24
CA GLU A 16 1.26 -17.48 1.28
C GLU A 16 0.27 -18.46 1.88
N TRP A 17 -1.03 -18.20 1.70
CA TRP A 17 -2.06 -19.15 2.01
C TRP A 17 -2.16 -20.22 0.91
N ASN A 18 -1.73 -21.44 1.21
CA ASN A 18 -1.72 -22.54 0.28
C ASN A 18 -2.94 -23.44 0.49
N VAL A 19 -3.86 -23.42 -0.48
CA VAL A 19 -5.06 -24.28 -0.50
C VAL A 19 -4.80 -25.67 -1.10
N GLY A 20 -3.63 -25.91 -1.68
CA GLY A 20 -3.25 -27.19 -2.24
C GLY A 20 -2.82 -28.24 -1.21
N VAL A 21 -2.65 -27.85 0.06
CA VAL A 21 -2.45 -28.76 1.20
C VAL A 21 -3.79 -29.13 1.83
N ALA A 22 -3.90 -30.33 2.38
CA ALA A 22 -5.16 -30.93 2.83
C ALA A 22 -5.98 -30.12 3.85
N LEU A 23 -5.38 -29.14 4.53
CA LEU A 23 -6.04 -28.30 5.53
C LEU A 23 -5.89 -26.80 5.26
N GLY A 24 -5.28 -26.41 4.13
CA GLY A 24 -4.82 -25.03 3.91
C GLY A 24 -3.82 -24.60 5.00
N ALA A 25 -2.75 -23.94 4.63
CA ALA A 25 -1.77 -23.44 5.59
C ALA A 25 -1.03 -22.22 5.04
N TRP A 26 -0.60 -21.36 5.94
CA TRP A 26 0.40 -20.34 5.60
C TRP A 26 1.75 -21.05 5.43
N VAL A 27 2.43 -20.74 4.34
CA VAL A 27 3.79 -21.22 4.07
C VAL A 27 4.71 -20.01 3.87
N THR A 28 5.95 -20.13 4.32
CA THR A 28 6.94 -19.07 4.15
C THR A 28 7.28 -18.93 2.66
N GLY A 29 7.08 -17.74 2.11
CA GLY A 29 7.52 -17.36 0.77
C GLY A 29 8.92 -16.75 0.77
N ALA A 30 9.36 -16.24 -0.38
CA ALA A 30 10.59 -15.46 -0.46
C ALA A 30 10.40 -14.12 0.26
N ASN A 31 11.39 -13.69 1.03
CA ASN A 31 11.34 -12.42 1.73
C ASN A 31 11.37 -11.24 0.75
N GLY A 32 10.73 -10.14 1.14
CA GLY A 32 10.95 -8.84 0.49
C GLY A 32 12.41 -8.38 0.61
N ASN A 33 12.83 -7.50 -0.27
CA ASN A 33 14.22 -7.02 -0.28
C ASN A 33 14.49 -6.04 0.87
N THR A 34 13.48 -5.25 1.24
CA THR A 34 13.59 -4.27 2.33
C THR A 34 12.55 -4.55 3.42
N ALA A 35 13.02 -4.71 4.68
CA ALA A 35 12.12 -4.86 5.83
C ALA A 35 11.46 -3.52 6.15
N ARG A 36 10.12 -3.46 6.04
CA ARG A 36 9.31 -2.24 6.22
C ARG A 36 8.00 -2.56 6.94
N GLY A 37 7.54 -1.62 7.78
CA GLY A 37 6.19 -1.59 8.32
C GLY A 37 5.36 -0.50 7.64
N ASN A 38 4.06 -0.46 7.90
CA ASN A 38 3.14 0.59 7.44
C ASN A 38 3.17 0.86 5.92
N LEU A 39 3.55 -0.13 5.12
CA LEU A 39 3.53 -0.08 3.67
C LEU A 39 2.13 -0.41 3.14
N ALA A 40 1.88 -0.09 1.88
CA ALA A 40 0.69 -0.52 1.18
C ALA A 40 1.00 -1.63 0.16
N GLY A 41 -0.05 -2.31 -0.26
CA GLY A 41 0.05 -3.33 -1.31
C GLY A 41 -1.19 -3.36 -2.18
N ALA A 42 -1.01 -3.83 -3.42
CA ALA A 42 -2.07 -4.01 -4.39
C ALA A 42 -1.79 -5.24 -5.26
N GLY A 43 -2.83 -5.97 -5.64
CA GLY A 43 -2.71 -7.12 -6.52
C GLY A 43 -3.25 -8.43 -5.95
N THR A 44 -2.77 -9.54 -6.50
CA THR A 44 -3.17 -10.91 -6.18
C THR A 44 -2.02 -11.70 -5.54
N SER A 45 -2.27 -12.92 -5.10
CA SER A 45 -1.24 -13.80 -4.53
C SER A 45 -0.08 -14.13 -5.49
N THR A 46 -0.27 -13.97 -6.78
CA THR A 46 0.75 -14.26 -7.81
C THR A 46 1.25 -13.03 -8.56
N SER A 47 0.67 -11.86 -8.29
CA SER A 47 0.99 -10.61 -8.97
C SER A 47 0.67 -9.44 -8.04
N THR A 48 1.61 -9.13 -7.13
CA THR A 48 1.44 -8.10 -6.07
C THR A 48 2.49 -7.01 -6.22
N LEU A 49 2.11 -5.80 -5.91
CA LEU A 49 2.99 -4.65 -5.69
C LEU A 49 2.98 -4.33 -4.19
N ALA A 50 4.16 -4.07 -3.62
CA ALA A 50 4.35 -3.55 -2.27
C ALA A 50 5.11 -2.23 -2.36
N PHE A 51 4.61 -1.17 -1.73
CA PHE A 51 5.18 0.17 -1.90
C PHE A 51 5.04 1.05 -0.66
N GLY A 52 5.97 2.00 -0.54
CA GLY A 52 6.04 2.89 0.60
C GLY A 52 6.46 2.20 1.89
N GLY A 53 6.12 2.81 3.01
CA GLY A 53 6.32 2.26 4.34
C GLY A 53 7.45 2.90 5.12
N PHE A 54 7.71 2.36 6.28
CA PHE A 54 8.68 2.82 7.26
C PHE A 54 9.71 1.73 7.58
N SER A 55 11.00 2.07 7.55
CA SER A 55 12.07 1.15 7.93
C SER A 55 12.98 1.75 9.01
N PRO A 56 13.04 1.14 10.20
CA PRO A 56 13.93 1.62 11.27
C PRO A 56 15.41 1.37 10.98
N ALA A 57 15.75 0.56 9.99
CA ALA A 57 17.14 0.27 9.63
C ALA A 57 17.88 1.50 9.05
N PHE A 58 17.15 2.50 8.59
CA PHE A 58 17.69 3.75 8.03
C PHE A 58 17.59 4.87 9.07
N ALA A 59 18.38 4.77 10.14
CA ALA A 59 18.43 5.77 11.22
C ALA A 59 19.38 6.94 10.90
N PRO A 60 19.29 8.06 11.65
CA PRO A 60 20.10 9.27 11.43
C PRO A 60 21.58 9.00 11.10
N PRO A 61 22.25 9.91 10.31
CA PRO A 61 21.94 11.35 10.27
C PRO A 61 20.87 11.79 9.26
N ASN A 62 20.38 10.95 8.35
CA ASN A 62 19.53 11.43 7.26
C ASN A 62 18.04 11.17 7.48
N ASP A 63 17.62 10.53 8.55
CA ASP A 63 16.22 10.21 8.91
C ASP A 63 15.32 9.72 7.74
N ASP A 64 15.90 9.01 6.77
CA ASP A 64 15.23 8.44 5.60
C ASP A 64 14.42 7.18 5.96
N ARG A 65 13.71 7.19 7.09
CA ARG A 65 12.94 6.04 7.56
C ARG A 65 11.64 5.86 6.80
N VAL A 66 11.04 6.94 6.32
CA VAL A 66 9.89 6.89 5.41
C VAL A 66 10.40 6.57 4.02
N ARG A 67 9.79 5.57 3.39
CA ARG A 67 10.37 4.94 2.20
C ARG A 67 9.49 5.11 0.96
N PRO A 68 10.09 5.41 -0.22
CA PRO A 68 9.40 5.34 -1.49
C PRO A 68 9.50 3.95 -2.14
N ASP A 69 10.30 3.03 -1.58
CA ASP A 69 10.65 1.75 -2.20
C ASP A 69 9.42 1.02 -2.74
N THR A 70 9.55 0.48 -3.94
CA THR A 70 8.54 -0.35 -4.58
C THR A 70 9.12 -1.70 -4.96
N GLU A 71 8.41 -2.76 -4.65
CA GLU A 71 8.78 -4.14 -4.97
C GLU A 71 7.61 -4.87 -5.64
N GLN A 72 7.93 -5.65 -6.68
CA GLN A 72 6.97 -6.49 -7.40
C GLN A 72 7.14 -7.96 -7.05
N TRP A 73 6.03 -8.61 -6.72
CA TRP A 73 5.93 -10.06 -6.54
C TRP A 73 5.40 -10.72 -7.81
N ASN A 74 6.05 -11.77 -8.27
CA ASN A 74 5.66 -12.52 -9.48
C ASN A 74 5.11 -13.93 -9.18
N GLY A 75 4.78 -14.20 -7.93
CA GLY A 75 4.34 -15.54 -7.47
C GLY A 75 5.48 -16.40 -6.93
N SER A 76 6.74 -15.93 -6.99
CA SER A 76 7.90 -16.71 -6.53
C SER A 76 8.95 -15.86 -5.83
N VAL A 77 9.22 -14.67 -6.33
CA VAL A 77 10.25 -13.76 -5.80
C VAL A 77 9.80 -12.31 -5.85
N TRP A 78 10.33 -11.52 -4.92
CA TRP A 78 10.23 -10.07 -4.94
C TRP A 78 11.36 -9.47 -5.77
N ALA A 79 11.03 -8.52 -6.63
CA ALA A 79 11.98 -7.74 -7.42
C ALA A 79 11.82 -6.26 -7.12
N VAL A 80 12.92 -5.56 -6.84
CA VAL A 80 12.93 -4.10 -6.71
C VAL A 80 12.61 -3.48 -8.06
N THR A 81 11.80 -2.43 -8.06
CA THR A 81 11.40 -1.66 -9.24
C THR A 81 11.51 -0.16 -8.98
N ASN A 82 10.98 0.69 -9.85
CA ASN A 82 11.06 2.14 -9.67
C ASN A 82 10.22 2.60 -8.47
N ASP A 83 10.81 3.46 -7.67
CA ASP A 83 10.24 3.99 -6.45
C ASP A 83 9.09 4.96 -6.72
N MET A 84 8.24 5.16 -5.71
CA MET A 84 7.24 6.22 -5.67
C MET A 84 7.91 7.61 -5.79
N ASN A 85 7.20 8.58 -6.35
CA ASN A 85 7.71 9.95 -6.43
C ASN A 85 7.83 10.59 -5.04
N THR A 86 6.90 10.27 -4.13
CA THR A 86 6.91 10.77 -2.76
C THR A 86 7.00 9.61 -1.77
N ALA A 87 8.03 9.64 -0.91
CA ALA A 87 8.16 8.67 0.18
C ALA A 87 7.02 8.87 1.18
N ARG A 88 6.28 7.80 1.49
CA ARG A 88 5.11 7.83 2.40
C ARG A 88 4.94 6.52 3.14
N ASN A 89 4.47 6.59 4.37
CA ASN A 89 3.96 5.46 5.13
C ASN A 89 2.48 5.66 5.50
N ASN A 90 1.83 4.74 6.18
CA ASN A 90 0.42 4.82 6.59
C ASN A 90 -0.58 5.05 5.44
N LEU A 91 -0.14 4.83 4.21
CA LEU A 91 -0.92 4.99 3.00
C LEU A 91 -1.81 3.77 2.73
N ALA A 92 -2.77 3.91 1.83
CA ALA A 92 -3.55 2.79 1.30
C ALA A 92 -3.14 2.45 -0.13
N GLY A 93 -3.45 1.22 -0.55
CA GLY A 93 -3.24 0.74 -1.91
C GLY A 93 -4.51 0.16 -2.52
N ALA A 94 -4.71 0.37 -3.81
CA ALA A 94 -5.74 -0.29 -4.59
C ALA A 94 -5.19 -0.73 -5.95
N GLY A 95 -5.65 -1.87 -6.45
CA GLY A 95 -5.16 -2.44 -7.71
C GLY A 95 -5.32 -3.95 -7.75
N VAL A 96 -5.31 -4.51 -8.95
CA VAL A 96 -5.56 -5.94 -9.18
C VAL A 96 -4.32 -6.72 -9.62
N SER A 97 -3.19 -6.04 -9.82
CA SER A 97 -1.95 -6.68 -10.26
C SER A 97 -0.73 -5.81 -9.90
N ASN A 98 0.46 -6.38 -10.05
CA ASN A 98 1.73 -5.65 -9.94
C ASN A 98 2.04 -4.72 -11.12
N THR A 99 1.13 -4.61 -12.10
CA THR A 99 1.29 -3.73 -13.26
C THR A 99 0.29 -2.58 -13.30
N SER A 100 -0.62 -2.48 -12.32
CA SER A 100 -1.63 -1.41 -12.29
C SER A 100 -2.14 -1.22 -10.86
N ALA A 101 -1.75 -0.14 -10.21
CA ALA A 101 -2.06 0.15 -8.82
C ALA A 101 -2.21 1.65 -8.55
N LEU A 102 -2.80 1.97 -7.40
CA LEU A 102 -2.85 3.30 -6.80
C LEU A 102 -2.16 3.28 -5.43
N ALA A 103 -1.40 4.33 -5.15
CA ALA A 103 -0.95 4.71 -3.82
C ALA A 103 -1.76 5.93 -3.36
N ILE A 104 -2.38 5.86 -2.18
CA ILE A 104 -3.43 6.79 -1.77
C ILE A 104 -3.17 7.30 -0.35
N GLY A 105 -3.08 8.63 -0.17
CA GLY A 105 -2.88 9.28 1.11
C GLY A 105 -1.55 8.92 1.77
N GLY A 106 -1.50 8.98 3.08
CA GLY A 106 -0.35 8.65 3.93
C GLY A 106 0.13 9.84 4.74
N ASP A 107 1.34 9.74 5.21
CA ASP A 107 2.01 10.61 6.20
C ASP A 107 1.56 12.06 6.25
N ASP A 108 1.58 12.59 7.49
CA ASP A 108 1.25 13.99 7.79
C ASP A 108 -0.12 14.45 7.27
N ASN A 109 -1.03 13.49 7.04
CA ASN A 109 -2.35 13.71 6.43
C ASN A 109 -2.25 14.26 4.99
N ASP A 110 -1.32 13.74 4.20
CA ASP A 110 -1.23 14.09 2.79
C ASP A 110 -2.35 13.41 1.99
N GLY A 111 -2.93 14.17 1.06
CA GLY A 111 -3.96 13.66 0.15
C GLY A 111 -3.40 13.00 -1.11
N TYR A 112 -2.08 12.89 -1.23
CA TYR A 112 -1.40 12.49 -2.47
C TYR A 112 -1.91 11.18 -3.04
N THR A 113 -2.08 11.17 -4.35
CA THR A 113 -2.41 9.97 -5.11
C THR A 113 -1.38 9.77 -6.21
N GLU A 114 -0.81 8.58 -6.29
CA GLU A 114 0.05 8.19 -7.42
C GLU A 114 -0.51 6.95 -8.10
N THR A 115 -0.38 6.91 -9.43
CA THR A 115 -0.77 5.76 -10.28
C THR A 115 0.45 5.01 -10.75
N TRP A 116 0.41 3.67 -10.71
CA TRP A 116 1.43 2.77 -11.22
C TRP A 116 0.99 2.14 -12.53
N ASP A 117 1.83 2.23 -13.58
CA ASP A 117 1.56 1.69 -14.92
C ASP A 117 2.26 0.35 -15.22
N GLY A 118 2.93 -0.23 -14.22
CA GLY A 118 3.74 -1.45 -14.37
C GLY A 118 5.23 -1.18 -14.43
N SER A 119 5.63 0.08 -14.60
CA SER A 119 7.04 0.50 -14.70
C SER A 119 7.36 1.78 -13.94
N THR A 120 6.45 2.74 -13.87
CA THR A 120 6.67 4.05 -13.24
C THR A 120 5.44 4.52 -12.45
N TRP A 121 5.71 5.31 -11.41
CA TRP A 121 4.70 6.05 -10.70
C TRP A 121 4.50 7.43 -11.34
N ALA A 122 3.26 7.86 -11.41
CA ALA A 122 2.87 9.19 -11.88
C ALA A 122 1.90 9.83 -10.90
N GLU A 123 2.14 11.12 -10.61
CA GLU A 123 1.22 11.92 -9.79
C GLU A 123 -0.17 11.97 -10.44
N ALA A 124 -1.18 11.92 -9.61
CA ALA A 124 -2.59 12.03 -9.98
C ALA A 124 -3.29 13.07 -9.12
N ASN A 125 -4.59 13.28 -9.31
CA ASN A 125 -5.33 14.21 -8.47
C ASN A 125 -5.54 13.66 -7.06
N ASP A 126 -5.29 14.49 -6.07
CA ASP A 126 -5.31 14.14 -4.65
C ASP A 126 -6.72 13.88 -4.12
N LEU A 127 -6.80 13.18 -2.99
CA LEU A 127 -8.00 13.09 -2.16
C LEU A 127 -8.53 14.50 -1.84
N ASN A 128 -9.86 14.66 -1.79
CA ASN A 128 -10.46 15.92 -1.34
C ASN A 128 -10.18 16.17 0.16
N THR A 129 -10.08 15.10 0.95
CA THR A 129 -9.71 15.17 2.35
C THR A 129 -8.44 14.36 2.60
N ALA A 130 -7.35 15.05 2.91
CA ALA A 130 -6.05 14.44 3.20
C ALA A 130 -6.14 13.54 4.45
N ARG A 131 -5.61 12.31 4.37
CA ARG A 131 -5.76 11.28 5.41
C ARG A 131 -4.62 10.27 5.41
N GLU A 132 -4.33 9.77 6.60
CA GLU A 132 -3.47 8.61 6.81
C GLU A 132 -4.23 7.46 7.52
N PHE A 133 -3.63 6.28 7.64
CA PHE A 133 -4.27 5.08 8.23
C PHE A 133 -5.63 4.74 7.62
N LEU A 134 -5.86 5.13 6.39
CA LEU A 134 -7.07 4.84 5.64
C LEU A 134 -7.02 3.43 5.04
N ALA A 135 -8.17 2.93 4.63
CA ALA A 135 -8.27 1.72 3.84
C ALA A 135 -8.73 2.06 2.41
N ALA A 136 -8.35 1.21 1.45
CA ALA A 136 -8.82 1.32 0.08
C ALA A 136 -9.11 -0.05 -0.53
N CYS A 137 -9.97 -0.07 -1.53
CA CYS A 137 -10.24 -1.25 -2.35
C CYS A 137 -10.62 -0.83 -3.77
N GLY A 138 -10.48 -1.77 -4.72
CA GLY A 138 -10.82 -1.51 -6.12
C GLY A 138 -9.64 -1.70 -7.07
N THR A 139 -9.70 -1.01 -8.19
CA THR A 139 -8.69 -1.05 -9.27
C THR A 139 -7.99 0.30 -9.40
N ALA A 140 -6.93 0.38 -10.20
CA ALA A 140 -6.26 1.65 -10.51
C ALA A 140 -7.15 2.68 -11.23
N THR A 141 -8.28 2.28 -11.78
CA THR A 141 -9.21 3.16 -12.51
C THR A 141 -10.57 3.34 -11.82
N ALA A 142 -10.83 2.57 -10.75
CA ALA A 142 -12.08 2.66 -9.98
C ALA A 142 -11.82 2.12 -8.57
N ALA A 143 -11.65 3.00 -7.61
CA ALA A 143 -11.32 2.65 -6.23
C ALA A 143 -12.18 3.43 -5.24
N LEU A 144 -12.33 2.86 -4.05
CA LEU A 144 -12.94 3.51 -2.90
C LEU A 144 -11.88 3.64 -1.81
N ALA A 145 -11.66 4.85 -1.30
CA ALA A 145 -10.87 5.15 -0.12
C ALA A 145 -11.80 5.53 1.03
N PHE A 146 -11.58 5.01 2.23
CA PHE A 146 -12.47 5.23 3.37
C PHE A 146 -11.78 5.13 4.71
N GLY A 147 -12.34 5.84 5.70
CA GLY A 147 -11.79 5.90 7.06
C GLY A 147 -10.49 6.69 7.12
N GLY A 148 -9.68 6.43 8.14
CA GLY A 148 -8.40 7.08 8.38
C GLY A 148 -8.49 8.31 9.29
N GLU A 149 -7.34 8.91 9.59
CA GLU A 149 -7.25 10.11 10.43
C GLU A 149 -7.07 11.36 9.56
N PRO A 150 -7.53 12.54 10.01
CA PRO A 150 -8.28 12.83 11.24
C PRO A 150 -9.80 12.56 11.14
N ASN A 151 -10.34 12.32 9.95
CA ASN A 151 -11.79 12.21 9.71
C ASN A 151 -12.19 10.78 9.37
N VAL A 152 -12.27 10.00 10.38
CA VAL A 152 -12.40 8.54 10.37
C VAL A 152 -13.62 7.94 9.65
N ALA A 153 -14.61 8.74 9.24
CA ALA A 153 -15.81 8.24 8.56
C ALA A 153 -15.87 8.56 7.06
N ASP A 154 -15.02 9.45 6.58
CA ASP A 154 -15.08 9.95 5.21
C ASP A 154 -14.79 8.84 4.20
N ALA A 155 -15.48 8.91 3.07
CA ALA A 155 -15.31 7.98 1.96
C ALA A 155 -15.30 8.73 0.63
N GLU A 156 -14.37 8.36 -0.24
CA GLU A 156 -14.19 8.97 -1.56
C GLU A 156 -14.05 7.91 -2.64
N LEU A 157 -14.69 8.16 -3.78
CA LEU A 157 -14.67 7.29 -4.96
C LEU A 157 -13.73 7.87 -6.02
N TRP A 158 -12.79 7.05 -6.49
CA TRP A 158 -11.90 7.32 -7.62
C TRP A 158 -12.52 6.85 -8.93
N ASN A 159 -12.55 7.70 -9.94
CA ASN A 159 -13.09 7.40 -11.28
C ASN A 159 -12.03 7.20 -12.37
N GLY A 160 -10.76 7.09 -11.98
CA GLY A 160 -9.61 7.00 -12.88
C GLY A 160 -8.95 8.37 -13.15
N THR A 161 -9.53 9.47 -12.66
CA THR A 161 -8.99 10.82 -12.85
C THR A 161 -9.16 11.69 -11.60
N ASN A 162 -10.31 11.65 -10.94
CA ASN A 162 -10.63 12.49 -9.78
C ASN A 162 -11.26 11.68 -8.66
N TRP A 163 -11.05 12.14 -7.43
CA TRP A 163 -11.77 11.71 -6.25
C TRP A 163 -13.08 12.49 -6.11
N THR A 164 -14.11 11.82 -5.66
CA THR A 164 -15.42 12.42 -5.36
C THR A 164 -15.91 11.90 -4.03
N GLU A 165 -16.28 12.79 -3.11
CA GLU A 165 -16.88 12.41 -1.83
C GLU A 165 -18.18 11.63 -2.06
N VAL A 166 -18.36 10.58 -1.28
CA VAL A 166 -19.56 9.75 -1.25
C VAL A 166 -20.09 9.64 0.18
N ASN A 167 -21.17 8.88 0.38
CA ASN A 167 -21.73 8.72 1.74
C ASN A 167 -20.69 8.12 2.69
N ASN A 168 -20.54 8.75 3.84
CA ASN A 168 -19.61 8.36 4.87
C ASN A 168 -19.95 7.00 5.50
N LEU A 169 -18.97 6.40 6.13
CA LEU A 169 -19.17 5.22 6.96
C LEU A 169 -20.12 5.55 8.15
N ASN A 170 -20.97 4.60 8.52
CA ASN A 170 -21.86 4.77 9.69
C ASN A 170 -21.08 4.93 11.01
N THR A 171 -19.90 4.39 11.07
CA THR A 171 -18.99 4.50 12.22
C THR A 171 -17.57 4.71 11.69
N GLY A 172 -16.95 5.79 12.14
CA GLY A 172 -15.57 6.10 11.78
C GLY A 172 -14.59 5.05 12.29
N ARG A 173 -13.53 4.78 11.52
CA ARG A 173 -12.48 3.81 11.87
C ARG A 173 -11.17 4.12 11.18
N VAL A 174 -10.08 3.72 11.82
CA VAL A 174 -8.72 3.74 11.29
C VAL A 174 -8.24 2.31 11.08
N LYS A 175 -7.24 2.16 10.22
CA LYS A 175 -6.58 0.88 9.90
C LYS A 175 -5.69 0.42 11.05
#